data_7cf2ceeae36741b9943992c5acb481a0
#
_entry.id   7cf2ceeae36741b9943992c5acb481a0
#
_cell.length_a   1.000
_cell.length_b   1.000
_cell.length_c   1.000
_cell.angle_alpha   90.00
_cell.angle_beta   90.00
_cell.angle_gamma   90.00
#
_symmetry.space_group_name_H-M   'P 1'
#
loop_
_entity.id
_entity.type
_entity.pdbx_description
1 polymer ?
#
loop_
_entity_poly.entity_id
_entity_poly.type
_entity_poly.pdbx_seq_one_letter_code
_entity_poly.pdbx_strand_id
1 'polypeptide(L)'
;MTLFDWLEPVARLAGDLNPSWQSVRRRILNDPYYRLQSLQEVRLAAQLGCTLDVNQANVDDWLRLPGISIHQARTLVTLRQAGVAFYSLDDIAAALQVPVQQLRFLEPLLDFRYYDNLEANPFGGSVPINAATAEELMQVPGISSALARAIVNQRQHAPYRHLADLQQRLGLSGQLTTDLLHYLRF
;
A
#
# COMPACT_ATOMS: atom_id res chain seq x y z
N MET A 1 28.29 14.80 31.32
CA MET A 1 27.34 14.64 30.21
C MET A 1 26.84 13.22 30.26
N THR A 2 25.71 13.01 30.93
CA THR A 2 25.17 11.69 31.26
C THR A 2 24.23 11.24 30.12
N LEU A 3 24.34 9.96 29.76
CA LEU A 3 23.71 9.26 28.65
C LEU A 3 22.15 9.20 28.69
N PHE A 4 21.50 9.95 29.60
CA PHE A 4 20.07 9.88 29.89
C PHE A 4 19.29 11.16 29.56
N ASP A 5 19.92 12.17 28.98
CA ASP A 5 19.29 13.50 28.77
C ASP A 5 18.24 13.52 27.59
N TRP A 6 18.22 12.49 26.76
CA TRP A 6 17.26 12.37 25.65
C TRP A 6 15.94 11.66 26.05
N LEU A 7 15.90 11.01 27.22
CA LEU A 7 14.70 10.32 27.71
C LEU A 7 13.76 11.22 28.54
N GLU A 8 14.21 12.40 28.94
CA GLU A 8 13.39 13.34 29.72
C GLU A 8 12.12 13.85 29.01
N PRO A 9 12.11 14.11 27.67
CA PRO A 9 10.89 14.55 27.02
C PRO A 9 9.77 13.51 27.00
N VAL A 10 10.13 12.21 26.98
CA VAL A 10 9.15 11.10 26.92
C VAL A 10 8.55 10.85 28.31
N ALA A 11 9.32 11.04 29.37
CA ALA A 11 8.85 10.86 30.74
C ALA A 11 7.90 11.99 31.19
N ARG A 12 8.09 13.22 30.71
CA ARG A 12 7.20 14.36 31.01
C ARG A 12 5.83 14.23 30.33
N LEU A 13 5.76 13.59 29.14
CA LEU A 13 4.50 13.29 28.47
C LEU A 13 3.67 12.19 29.16
N ALA A 14 4.31 11.38 30.00
CA ALA A 14 3.63 10.33 30.76
C ALA A 14 2.98 10.83 32.08
N GLY A 15 3.36 12.03 32.55
CA GLY A 15 2.99 12.54 33.88
C GLY A 15 1.70 13.36 33.96
N ASP A 16 1.25 13.95 32.87
CA ASP A 16 0.17 14.98 32.88
C ASP A 16 -1.11 14.58 32.15
N LEU A 17 -1.35 13.29 31.89
CA LEU A 17 -2.63 12.87 31.33
C LEU A 17 -3.69 12.85 32.44
N ASN A 18 -4.58 13.85 32.41
CA ASN A 18 -5.83 13.87 33.13
C ASN A 18 -6.44 12.45 33.17
N PRO A 19 -6.97 11.95 34.27
CA PRO A 19 -7.54 10.61 34.40
C PRO A 19 -8.51 10.20 33.27
N SER A 20 -9.20 11.18 32.67
CA SER A 20 -10.04 10.97 31.48
C SER A 20 -9.25 10.46 30.26
N TRP A 21 -8.00 10.92 30.05
CA TRP A 21 -7.17 10.51 28.92
C TRP A 21 -6.55 9.10 29.11
N GLN A 22 -6.40 8.64 30.33
CA GLN A 22 -5.94 7.28 30.59
C GLN A 22 -6.99 6.24 30.12
N SER A 23 -8.27 6.55 30.28
CA SER A 23 -9.36 5.70 29.78
C SER A 23 -9.41 5.66 28.25
N VAL A 24 -9.22 6.80 27.60
CA VAL A 24 -9.16 6.92 26.14
C VAL A 24 -7.94 6.18 25.59
N ARG A 25 -6.76 6.38 26.19
CA ARG A 25 -5.54 5.67 25.83
C ARG A 25 -5.72 4.15 25.87
N ARG A 26 -6.36 3.64 26.94
CA ARG A 26 -6.65 2.21 27.08
C ARG A 26 -7.57 1.69 25.99
N ARG A 27 -8.59 2.46 25.60
CA ARG A 27 -9.49 2.11 24.49
C ARG A 27 -8.76 2.09 23.16
N ILE A 28 -7.97 3.10 22.84
CA ILE A 28 -7.17 3.16 21.61
C ILE A 28 -6.27 1.94 21.47
N LEU A 29 -5.63 1.49 22.58
CA LEU A 29 -4.67 0.38 22.55
C LEU A 29 -5.32 -1.01 22.59
N ASN A 30 -6.47 -1.15 23.25
CA ASN A 30 -7.04 -2.48 23.54
C ASN A 30 -8.32 -2.78 22.74
N ASP A 31 -8.92 -1.76 22.11
CA ASP A 31 -10.14 -1.94 21.31
C ASP A 31 -9.82 -1.66 19.82
N PRO A 32 -9.70 -2.70 19.01
CA PRO A 32 -9.40 -2.55 17.57
C PRO A 32 -10.51 -1.84 16.81
N TYR A 33 -11.73 -1.78 17.37
CA TYR A 33 -12.88 -1.10 16.75
C TYR A 33 -13.15 0.28 17.32
N TYR A 34 -12.30 0.78 18.25
CA TYR A 34 -12.49 2.09 18.83
C TYR A 34 -12.42 3.18 17.76
N ARG A 35 -13.48 3.99 17.68
CA ARG A 35 -13.56 5.13 16.77
C ARG A 35 -13.08 6.38 17.48
N LEU A 36 -12.06 7.01 16.93
CA LEU A 36 -11.54 8.27 17.42
C LEU A 36 -12.60 9.37 17.26
N GLN A 37 -12.85 10.14 18.32
CA GLN A 37 -13.96 11.11 18.40
C GLN A 37 -13.50 12.55 18.15
N SER A 38 -12.19 12.82 18.27
CA SER A 38 -11.67 14.19 18.24
C SER A 38 -10.25 14.28 17.69
N LEU A 39 -9.86 15.50 17.30
CA LEU A 39 -8.47 15.82 16.91
C LEU A 39 -7.46 15.49 18.01
N GLN A 40 -7.87 15.63 19.28
CA GLN A 40 -6.99 15.32 20.40
C GLN A 40 -6.74 13.82 20.50
N GLU A 41 -7.76 13.00 20.25
CA GLU A 41 -7.62 11.55 20.20
C GLU A 41 -6.77 11.08 19.01
N VAL A 42 -6.88 11.74 17.86
CA VAL A 42 -6.01 11.51 16.70
C VAL A 42 -4.55 11.75 17.06
N ARG A 43 -4.24 12.88 17.71
CA ARG A 43 -2.89 13.20 18.17
C ARG A 43 -2.38 12.19 19.20
N LEU A 44 -3.23 11.81 20.15
CA LEU A 44 -2.89 10.80 21.15
C LEU A 44 -2.60 9.45 20.48
N ALA A 45 -3.43 9.00 19.56
CA ALA A 45 -3.23 7.76 18.83
C ALA A 45 -1.90 7.77 18.05
N ALA A 46 -1.56 8.89 17.39
CA ALA A 46 -0.29 9.07 16.70
C ALA A 46 0.91 9.02 17.68
N GLN A 47 0.80 9.67 18.84
CA GLN A 47 1.82 9.61 19.89
C GLN A 47 2.01 8.19 20.47
N LEU A 48 0.96 7.38 20.45
CA LEU A 48 0.99 5.97 20.85
C LEU A 48 1.55 5.05 19.76
N GLY A 49 1.92 5.60 18.59
CA GLY A 49 2.45 4.83 17.46
C GLY A 49 1.36 4.10 16.66
N CYS A 50 0.09 4.45 16.84
CA CYS A 50 -0.98 3.90 16.01
C CYS A 50 -0.88 4.49 14.60
N THR A 51 -0.81 3.65 13.59
CA THR A 51 -0.83 4.03 12.18
C THR A 51 -1.86 3.21 11.43
N LEU A 52 -2.41 3.77 10.38
CA LEU A 52 -3.30 3.13 9.44
C LEU A 52 -2.59 3.01 8.09
N ASP A 53 -2.33 1.79 7.67
CA ASP A 53 -1.81 1.54 6.33
C ASP A 53 -2.92 1.79 5.30
N VAL A 54 -2.75 2.85 4.54
CA VAL A 54 -3.75 3.35 3.58
C VAL A 54 -4.05 2.31 2.49
N ASN A 55 -3.01 1.60 2.05
CA ASN A 55 -3.11 0.64 0.95
C ASN A 55 -3.54 -0.77 1.39
N GLN A 56 -3.70 -1.01 2.70
CA GLN A 56 -4.22 -2.27 3.25
C GLN A 56 -5.53 -2.10 4.02
N ALA A 57 -5.87 -0.89 4.40
CA ALA A 57 -7.04 -0.58 5.23
C ALA A 57 -8.34 -1.10 4.62
N ASN A 58 -9.16 -1.72 5.44
CA ASN A 58 -10.53 -2.09 5.12
C ASN A 58 -11.52 -0.97 5.51
N VAL A 59 -12.81 -1.18 5.26
CA VAL A 59 -13.85 -0.17 5.56
C VAL A 59 -13.90 0.17 7.05
N ASP A 60 -13.78 -0.82 7.93
CA ASP A 60 -13.87 -0.61 9.38
C ASP A 60 -12.65 0.15 9.90
N ASP A 61 -11.48 -0.07 9.32
CA ASP A 61 -10.26 0.68 9.65
C ASP A 61 -10.43 2.17 9.33
N TRP A 62 -10.96 2.51 8.17
CA TRP A 62 -11.26 3.89 7.79
C TRP A 62 -12.30 4.53 8.70
N LEU A 63 -13.32 3.77 9.15
CA LEU A 63 -14.37 4.26 10.04
C LEU A 63 -13.87 4.55 11.46
N ARG A 64 -12.67 4.12 11.83
CA ARG A 64 -12.03 4.51 13.09
C ARG A 64 -11.58 5.96 13.09
N LEU A 65 -11.39 6.54 11.90
CA LEU A 65 -10.93 7.90 11.74
C LEU A 65 -12.12 8.88 11.81
N PRO A 66 -12.00 9.98 12.59
CA PRO A 66 -13.07 10.97 12.67
C PRO A 66 -13.22 11.69 11.32
N GLY A 67 -14.45 12.00 10.96
CA GLY A 67 -14.76 12.72 9.72
C GLY A 67 -14.83 11.85 8.47
N ILE A 68 -14.48 10.57 8.53
CA ILE A 68 -14.64 9.65 7.41
C ILE A 68 -16.01 8.95 7.50
N SER A 69 -16.84 9.17 6.48
CA SER A 69 -18.15 8.51 6.35
C SER A 69 -18.03 7.10 5.76
N ILE A 70 -19.07 6.28 5.94
CA ILE A 70 -19.15 4.93 5.37
C ILE A 70 -19.02 4.95 3.83
N HIS A 71 -19.58 5.96 3.15
CA HIS A 71 -19.48 6.10 1.71
C HIS A 71 -18.04 6.38 1.28
N GLN A 72 -17.35 7.30 1.98
CA GLN A 72 -15.96 7.62 1.73
C GLN A 72 -15.04 6.42 1.97
N ALA A 73 -15.22 5.71 3.09
CA ALA A 73 -14.47 4.49 3.38
C ALA A 73 -14.64 3.43 2.28
N ARG A 74 -15.89 3.19 1.83
CA ARG A 74 -16.16 2.26 0.72
C ARG A 74 -15.52 2.73 -0.59
N THR A 75 -15.57 4.01 -0.92
CA THR A 75 -14.93 4.56 -2.12
C THR A 75 -13.44 4.26 -2.13
N LEU A 76 -12.73 4.54 -1.02
CA LEU A 76 -11.30 4.28 -0.91
C LEU A 76 -10.97 2.78 -1.08
N VAL A 77 -11.72 1.92 -0.40
CA VAL A 77 -11.53 0.46 -0.50
C VAL A 77 -11.83 -0.05 -1.90
N THR A 78 -12.88 0.44 -2.56
CA THR A 78 -13.22 0.06 -3.94
C THR A 78 -12.14 0.49 -4.93
N LEU A 79 -11.63 1.71 -4.82
CA LEU A 79 -10.53 2.20 -5.66
C LEU A 79 -9.26 1.36 -5.47
N ARG A 80 -8.93 1.03 -4.23
CA ARG A 80 -7.79 0.16 -3.94
C ARG A 80 -7.98 -1.24 -4.54
N GLN A 81 -9.16 -1.83 -4.42
CA GLN A 81 -9.49 -3.14 -5.02
C GLN A 81 -9.44 -3.09 -6.55
N ALA A 82 -9.71 -1.93 -7.14
CA ALA A 82 -9.55 -1.69 -8.58
C ALA A 82 -8.08 -1.45 -9.00
N GLY A 83 -7.11 -1.58 -8.07
CA GLY A 83 -5.69 -1.44 -8.36
C GLY A 83 -5.12 -0.03 -8.18
N VAL A 84 -5.91 0.92 -7.65
CA VAL A 84 -5.40 2.26 -7.33
C VAL A 84 -4.60 2.20 -6.03
N ALA A 85 -3.35 2.60 -6.07
CA ALA A 85 -2.51 2.81 -4.89
C ALA A 85 -2.51 4.28 -4.49
N PHE A 86 -2.55 4.55 -3.20
CA PHE A 86 -2.48 5.90 -2.64
C PHE A 86 -1.07 6.14 -2.09
N TYR A 87 -0.45 7.24 -2.52
CA TYR A 87 0.93 7.60 -2.14
C TYR A 87 1.00 8.80 -1.23
N SER A 88 -0.09 9.57 -1.17
CA SER A 88 -0.14 10.83 -0.43
C SER A 88 -1.55 11.13 0.06
N LEU A 89 -1.63 12.11 0.98
CA LEU A 89 -2.91 12.64 1.44
C LEU A 89 -3.70 13.32 0.31
N ASP A 90 -2.99 13.87 -0.69
CA ASP A 90 -3.60 14.49 -1.85
C ASP A 90 -4.35 13.48 -2.72
N ASP A 91 -3.83 12.26 -2.84
CA ASP A 91 -4.49 11.17 -3.57
C ASP A 91 -5.81 10.77 -2.90
N ILE A 92 -5.82 10.69 -1.56
CA ILE A 92 -7.03 10.42 -0.79
C ILE A 92 -8.03 11.57 -0.95
N ALA A 93 -7.57 12.82 -0.86
CA ALA A 93 -8.40 13.98 -1.03
C ALA A 93 -9.05 14.04 -2.43
N ALA A 94 -8.27 13.73 -3.48
CA ALA A 94 -8.75 13.62 -4.84
C ALA A 94 -9.78 12.49 -5.01
N ALA A 95 -9.51 11.30 -4.46
CA ALA A 95 -10.41 10.16 -4.49
C ALA A 95 -11.75 10.44 -3.82
N LEU A 96 -11.73 11.20 -2.73
CA LEU A 96 -12.92 11.60 -1.97
C LEU A 96 -13.57 12.88 -2.48
N GLN A 97 -12.95 13.58 -3.43
CA GLN A 97 -13.38 14.88 -3.95
C GLN A 97 -13.56 15.93 -2.85
N VAL A 98 -12.65 15.96 -1.88
CA VAL A 98 -12.64 16.92 -0.78
C VAL A 98 -11.33 17.73 -0.78
N PRO A 99 -11.33 18.95 -0.26
CA PRO A 99 -10.09 19.71 -0.07
C PRO A 99 -9.13 18.98 0.88
N VAL A 100 -7.85 18.90 0.53
CA VAL A 100 -6.82 18.21 1.33
C VAL A 100 -6.72 18.76 2.76
N GLN A 101 -7.03 20.04 2.96
CA GLN A 101 -7.04 20.70 4.26
C GLN A 101 -8.01 20.05 5.24
N GLN A 102 -9.11 19.47 4.75
CA GLN A 102 -10.09 18.77 5.59
C GLN A 102 -9.57 17.44 6.13
N LEU A 103 -8.57 16.84 5.48
CA LEU A 103 -7.99 15.55 5.87
C LEU A 103 -6.63 15.70 6.56
N ARG A 104 -6.00 16.87 6.50
CA ARG A 104 -4.63 17.09 7.01
C ARG A 104 -4.44 16.69 8.47
N PHE A 105 -5.47 16.77 9.29
CA PHE A 105 -5.40 16.36 10.70
C PHE A 105 -5.24 14.83 10.88
N LEU A 106 -5.57 14.03 9.87
CA LEU A 106 -5.41 12.58 9.86
C LEU A 106 -4.00 12.14 9.46
N GLU A 107 -3.24 13.02 8.81
CA GLU A 107 -1.92 12.72 8.26
C GLU A 107 -0.98 12.00 9.25
N PRO A 108 -0.93 12.36 10.56
CA PRO A 108 -0.07 11.67 11.51
C PRO A 108 -0.42 10.20 11.77
N LEU A 109 -1.62 9.76 11.39
CA LEU A 109 -2.09 8.38 11.51
C LEU A 109 -1.97 7.59 10.21
N LEU A 110 -1.79 8.25 9.08
CA LEU A 110 -1.78 7.60 7.78
C LEU A 110 -0.37 7.16 7.41
N ASP A 111 -0.24 5.90 7.04
CA ASP A 111 1.00 5.30 6.55
C ASP A 111 0.80 4.92 5.09
N PHE A 112 1.60 5.52 4.19
CA PHE A 112 1.52 5.33 2.74
C PHE A 112 2.58 4.34 2.31
N ARG A 113 2.41 3.06 2.67
CA ARG A 113 3.31 2.01 2.23
C ARG A 113 3.03 1.66 0.78
N TYR A 114 4.08 1.60 0.02
CA TYR A 114 4.02 1.01 -1.31
C TYR A 114 4.09 -0.51 -1.17
N TYR A 115 3.02 -1.15 -1.57
CA TYR A 115 3.03 -2.57 -1.84
C TYR A 115 3.13 -2.71 -3.36
N ASP A 116 4.25 -3.21 -3.86
CA ASP A 116 4.21 -3.84 -5.16
C ASP A 116 3.02 -4.80 -5.09
N ASN A 117 2.00 -4.56 -5.92
CA ASN A 117 0.74 -5.32 -5.89
C ASN A 117 1.02 -6.79 -6.21
N LEU A 118 1.64 -7.49 -5.27
CA LEU A 118 1.78 -8.94 -5.28
C LEU A 118 0.41 -9.63 -5.23
N GLU A 119 -0.66 -8.91 -4.81
CA GLU A 119 -2.01 -9.46 -4.67
C GLU A 119 -2.99 -9.12 -5.81
N ALA A 120 -2.69 -8.11 -6.65
CA ALA A 120 -3.40 -7.94 -7.93
C ALA A 120 -2.89 -8.93 -8.99
N ASN A 121 -1.75 -9.56 -8.71
CA ASN A 121 -1.23 -10.65 -9.50
C ASN A 121 -1.41 -11.94 -8.66
N PRO A 122 -2.37 -12.83 -8.97
CA PRO A 122 -2.56 -14.10 -8.26
C PRO A 122 -1.30 -14.98 -8.26
N PHE A 123 -0.23 -14.52 -8.90
CA PHE A 123 1.06 -15.18 -9.08
C PHE A 123 2.20 -14.56 -8.25
N GLY A 124 1.91 -13.67 -7.28
CA GLY A 124 2.84 -13.31 -6.20
C GLY A 124 4.11 -12.55 -6.63
N GLY A 125 4.02 -11.65 -7.62
CA GLY A 125 5.12 -10.75 -8.03
C GLY A 125 5.34 -10.70 -9.52
N SER A 126 6.10 -9.69 -9.98
CA SER A 126 6.56 -9.65 -11.37
C SER A 126 7.50 -10.83 -11.64
N VAL A 127 7.18 -11.62 -12.65
CA VAL A 127 7.95 -12.81 -13.01
C VAL A 127 9.29 -12.40 -13.63
N PRO A 128 10.44 -12.82 -13.06
CA PRO A 128 11.76 -12.50 -13.62
C PRO A 128 11.97 -13.27 -14.92
N ILE A 129 11.77 -12.61 -16.06
CA ILE A 129 11.78 -13.24 -17.38
C ILE A 129 13.08 -14.00 -17.68
N ASN A 130 14.20 -13.53 -17.14
CA ASN A 130 15.52 -14.12 -17.36
C ASN A 130 15.80 -15.31 -16.44
N ALA A 131 15.00 -15.54 -15.38
CA ALA A 131 15.21 -16.62 -14.41
C ALA A 131 14.02 -17.61 -14.33
N ALA A 132 12.80 -17.14 -14.60
CA ALA A 132 11.58 -17.94 -14.45
C ALA A 132 11.54 -19.19 -15.32
N THR A 133 10.93 -20.26 -14.81
CA THR A 133 10.67 -21.48 -15.57
C THR A 133 9.59 -21.28 -16.63
N ALA A 134 9.49 -22.19 -17.59
CA ALA A 134 8.40 -22.14 -18.58
C ALA A 134 7.01 -22.26 -17.90
N GLU A 135 6.91 -23.00 -16.81
CA GLU A 135 5.68 -23.20 -16.04
C GLU A 135 5.26 -21.91 -15.32
N GLU A 136 6.20 -21.20 -14.71
CA GLU A 136 5.96 -19.89 -14.08
C GLU A 136 5.56 -18.81 -15.12
N LEU A 137 6.22 -18.83 -16.29
CA LEU A 137 5.84 -17.94 -17.39
C LEU A 137 4.43 -18.20 -17.94
N MET A 138 4.00 -19.48 -18.00
CA MET A 138 2.64 -19.82 -18.43
C MET A 138 1.54 -19.35 -17.47
N GLN A 139 1.89 -19.01 -16.24
CA GLN A 139 0.96 -18.44 -15.27
C GLN A 139 0.65 -16.97 -15.58
N VAL A 140 1.48 -16.30 -16.36
CA VAL A 140 1.28 -14.91 -16.76
C VAL A 140 0.18 -14.83 -17.81
N PRO A 141 -0.87 -14.00 -17.61
CA PRO A 141 -1.93 -13.81 -18.61
C PRO A 141 -1.36 -13.41 -19.96
N GLY A 142 -1.79 -14.07 -21.01
CA GLY A 142 -1.32 -13.82 -22.39
C GLY A 142 -0.06 -14.59 -22.80
N ILE A 143 0.60 -15.32 -21.90
CA ILE A 143 1.72 -16.19 -22.25
C ILE A 143 1.22 -17.62 -22.49
N SER A 144 1.20 -18.03 -23.74
CA SER A 144 0.93 -19.43 -24.12
C SER A 144 2.14 -20.34 -23.84
N SER A 145 1.92 -21.65 -23.80
CA SER A 145 3.00 -22.64 -23.64
C SER A 145 4.07 -22.55 -24.74
N ALA A 146 3.66 -22.21 -25.96
CA ALA A 146 4.57 -21.99 -27.07
C ALA A 146 5.44 -20.73 -26.84
N LEU A 147 4.83 -19.64 -26.37
CA LEU A 147 5.53 -18.39 -26.07
C LEU A 147 6.48 -18.55 -24.87
N ALA A 148 6.04 -19.24 -23.80
CA ALA A 148 6.87 -19.52 -22.65
C ALA A 148 8.16 -20.29 -23.03
N ARG A 149 8.03 -21.33 -23.86
CA ARG A 149 9.17 -22.08 -24.40
C ARG A 149 10.07 -21.23 -25.28
N ALA A 150 9.49 -20.39 -26.12
CA ALA A 150 10.25 -19.47 -26.97
C ALA A 150 11.06 -18.47 -26.12
N ILE A 151 10.47 -17.92 -25.05
CA ILE A 151 11.17 -17.04 -24.11
C ILE A 151 12.37 -17.77 -23.48
N VAL A 152 12.15 -18.98 -22.92
CA VAL A 152 13.20 -19.77 -22.27
C VAL A 152 14.35 -20.09 -23.24
N ASN A 153 14.03 -20.50 -24.47
CA ASN A 153 15.04 -20.83 -25.47
C ASN A 153 15.83 -19.60 -25.92
N GLN A 154 15.15 -18.50 -26.20
CA GLN A 154 15.78 -17.27 -26.68
C GLN A 154 16.71 -16.61 -25.64
N ARG A 155 16.38 -16.67 -24.34
CA ARG A 155 17.23 -16.09 -23.30
C ARG A 155 18.55 -16.86 -23.10
N GLN A 156 18.63 -18.13 -23.55
CA GLN A 156 19.88 -18.91 -23.52
C GLN A 156 20.97 -18.28 -24.43
N HIS A 157 20.57 -17.57 -25.46
CA HIS A 157 21.52 -16.87 -26.35
C HIS A 157 21.95 -15.52 -25.77
N ALA A 158 21.01 -14.78 -25.19
CA ALA A 158 21.26 -13.53 -24.47
C ALA A 158 20.08 -13.19 -23.55
N PRO A 159 20.30 -12.67 -22.33
CA PRO A 159 19.24 -12.25 -21.44
C PRO A 159 18.45 -11.10 -22.06
N TYR A 160 17.17 -11.01 -21.75
CA TYR A 160 16.32 -9.87 -22.16
C TYR A 160 16.68 -8.65 -21.31
N ARG A 161 16.90 -7.49 -21.96
CA ARG A 161 17.29 -6.25 -21.28
C ARG A 161 16.10 -5.39 -20.90
N HIS A 162 15.07 -5.39 -21.72
CA HIS A 162 13.85 -4.62 -21.53
C HIS A 162 12.72 -5.17 -22.43
N LEU A 163 11.51 -4.68 -22.21
CA LEU A 163 10.30 -5.16 -22.90
C LEU A 163 10.37 -5.03 -24.43
N ALA A 164 10.98 -3.97 -24.94
CA ALA A 164 11.14 -3.77 -26.39
C ALA A 164 12.08 -4.82 -27.02
N ASP A 165 13.12 -5.27 -26.31
CA ASP A 165 13.99 -6.37 -26.74
C ASP A 165 13.20 -7.69 -26.83
N LEU A 166 12.35 -7.97 -25.82
CA LEU A 166 11.44 -9.10 -25.83
C LEU A 166 10.49 -9.06 -27.03
N GLN A 167 9.84 -7.91 -27.26
CA GLN A 167 8.91 -7.70 -28.37
C GLN A 167 9.58 -7.95 -29.71
N GLN A 168 10.76 -7.37 -29.93
CA GLN A 168 11.47 -7.46 -31.19
C GLN A 168 11.95 -8.89 -31.48
N ARG A 169 12.48 -9.59 -30.46
CA ARG A 169 13.03 -10.95 -30.62
C ARG A 169 11.97 -12.02 -30.82
N LEU A 170 10.80 -11.84 -30.25
CA LEU A 170 9.69 -12.80 -30.32
C LEU A 170 8.54 -12.38 -31.26
N GLY A 171 8.63 -11.18 -31.88
CA GLY A 171 7.60 -10.67 -32.78
C GLY A 171 6.24 -10.46 -32.12
N LEU A 172 6.23 -10.00 -30.85
CA LEU A 172 4.99 -9.82 -30.10
C LEU A 172 4.20 -8.62 -30.61
N SER A 173 2.87 -8.73 -30.56
CA SER A 173 2.00 -7.58 -30.86
C SER A 173 2.16 -6.49 -29.79
N GLY A 174 1.96 -5.23 -30.18
CA GLY A 174 2.03 -4.10 -29.24
C GLY A 174 1.05 -4.23 -28.07
N GLN A 175 -0.15 -4.75 -28.33
CA GLN A 175 -1.16 -4.99 -27.30
C GLN A 175 -0.65 -5.98 -26.24
N LEU A 176 -0.20 -7.16 -26.66
CA LEU A 176 0.34 -8.18 -25.75
C LEU A 176 1.55 -7.65 -24.98
N THR A 177 2.40 -6.85 -25.65
CA THR A 177 3.57 -6.25 -25.01
C THR A 177 3.18 -5.29 -23.88
N THR A 178 2.14 -4.49 -24.09
CA THR A 178 1.61 -3.58 -23.06
C THR A 178 1.02 -4.36 -21.89
N ASP A 179 0.27 -5.43 -22.17
CA ASP A 179 -0.35 -6.27 -21.14
C ASP A 179 0.72 -6.95 -20.27
N LEU A 180 1.83 -7.39 -20.88
CA LEU A 180 2.94 -8.07 -20.20
C LEU A 180 3.80 -7.14 -19.32
N LEU A 181 3.72 -5.81 -19.52
CA LEU A 181 4.49 -4.82 -18.74
C LEU A 181 4.26 -4.95 -17.23
N HIS A 182 3.04 -5.27 -16.84
CA HIS A 182 2.64 -5.37 -15.43
C HIS A 182 3.04 -6.70 -14.75
N TYR A 183 3.45 -7.68 -15.55
CA TYR A 183 3.71 -9.04 -15.06
C TYR A 183 5.17 -9.47 -15.14
N LEU A 184 5.98 -8.80 -15.95
CA LEU A 184 7.36 -9.20 -16.21
C LEU A 184 8.37 -8.22 -15.62
N ARG A 185 9.50 -8.78 -15.10
CA ARG A 185 10.68 -8.05 -14.68
C ARG A 185 11.90 -8.53 -15.48
N PHE A 186 12.75 -7.57 -15.90
CA PHE A 186 13.95 -7.81 -16.69
C PHE A 186 15.23 -7.81 -15.86
#